data_21be09a2bc8d02d88ec65f6e8ee4b32b
#
_entry.id   21be09a2bc8d02d88ec65f6e8ee4b32b
#
_cell.length_a   1.000
_cell.length_b   1.000
_cell.length_c   1.000
_cell.angle_alpha   90.00
_cell.angle_beta   90.00
_cell.angle_gamma   90.00
#
_symmetry.space_group_name_H-M   'P 1'
#
loop_
_entity.id
_entity.type
_entity.pdbx_description
1 polymer ?
#
loop_
_entity_poly.entity_id
_entity_poly.type
_entity_poly.pdbx_seq_one_letter_code
_entity_poly.pdbx_strand_id
1 'polypeptide(L)'
;MFDVAVVGAGFSGIGAAAALRRAGFDDMVLIEEGDGVGGAWHWNTYPGIGVDIPSFSYQFSYRQRPDWSRVYAPGNELKRYAEDCVDAFGLRSKLRLNTLVDSARWDAEADAWRLGTPDGDEISARHIVGATGVLTKPKPPDIAGLADFAGPTIHTARWDHGLDLRGKRVALIGTGASAVQVVPTIAPLVDRLTVFQRTPIWCLPKLDGPIPGAMHNAFRFVPGARWAARAMSQTFVELTFPLAAHYADVLPLAKWSKGVGLKHLRDQVSDPEVRDKLTPRYDLGCKRPGFSNDYLRAFNRDNVTLETAPIDRVTADSVVTADGTRGPFDVLILATGFKVFESGNMPPYPVMGADGLDLEAFWTENRFQAYQGVSVPGFPNMFMILGPYGYNGASYFTLIENQSRHIVRCLKRARQLGATRVEVTREANDGYLRQMLGRRHRQVFFRGSCATANSYYFDAHGDAPFRAASTFEVMWRSARFPLEAYRFGSA
;
A
#
# COMPACT_ATOMS: atom_id res chain seq x y z
N MET A 1 6.96 -4.75 -30.55
CA MET A 1 5.94 -4.02 -29.79
C MET A 1 5.02 -5.05 -29.15
N PHE A 2 4.79 -4.97 -27.83
CA PHE A 2 3.89 -5.86 -27.11
C PHE A 2 2.42 -5.38 -27.19
N ASP A 3 1.47 -6.29 -27.04
CA ASP A 3 0.06 -5.89 -26.84
C ASP A 3 -0.10 -5.14 -25.50
N VAL A 4 0.52 -5.64 -24.41
CA VAL A 4 0.42 -5.04 -23.08
C VAL A 4 1.76 -5.06 -22.35
N ALA A 5 2.18 -3.93 -21.80
CA ALA A 5 3.23 -3.87 -20.80
C ALA A 5 2.61 -3.61 -19.39
N VAL A 6 2.96 -4.46 -18.45
CA VAL A 6 2.58 -4.30 -17.04
C VAL A 6 3.81 -3.85 -16.26
N VAL A 7 3.78 -2.67 -15.67
CA VAL A 7 4.92 -2.08 -14.95
C VAL A 7 4.78 -2.31 -13.45
N GLY A 8 5.66 -3.13 -12.89
CA GLY A 8 5.69 -3.60 -11.52
C GLY A 8 5.23 -5.05 -11.37
N ALA A 9 6.07 -5.92 -10.78
CA ALA A 9 5.78 -7.33 -10.51
C ALA A 9 5.44 -7.60 -9.03
N GLY A 10 4.84 -6.64 -8.35
CA GLY A 10 4.12 -6.86 -7.10
C GLY A 10 2.81 -7.62 -7.34
N PHE A 11 2.02 -7.85 -6.29
CA PHE A 11 0.72 -8.53 -6.44
C PHE A 11 -0.23 -7.84 -7.42
N SER A 12 -0.13 -6.51 -7.56
CA SER A 12 -0.91 -5.76 -8.55
C SER A 12 -0.60 -6.20 -9.97
N GLY A 13 0.67 -6.24 -10.35
CA GLY A 13 1.09 -6.66 -11.68
C GLY A 13 0.89 -8.14 -11.94
N ILE A 14 1.18 -9.00 -10.97
CA ILE A 14 0.92 -10.44 -11.05
C ILE A 14 -0.57 -10.70 -11.30
N GLY A 15 -1.46 -10.01 -10.56
CA GLY A 15 -2.91 -10.14 -10.70
C GLY A 15 -3.43 -9.62 -12.03
N ALA A 16 -2.94 -8.47 -12.47
CA ALA A 16 -3.28 -7.89 -13.78
C ALA A 16 -2.84 -8.81 -14.93
N ALA A 17 -1.57 -9.25 -14.93
CA ALA A 17 -1.02 -10.16 -15.93
C ALA A 17 -1.78 -11.51 -15.97
N ALA A 18 -2.11 -12.07 -14.81
CA ALA A 18 -2.91 -13.30 -14.71
C ALA A 18 -4.32 -13.11 -15.30
N ALA A 19 -4.96 -11.98 -15.06
CA ALA A 19 -6.29 -11.68 -15.60
C ALA A 19 -6.25 -11.47 -17.12
N LEU A 20 -5.25 -10.76 -17.61
CA LEU A 20 -5.02 -10.53 -19.03
C LEU A 20 -4.77 -11.86 -19.77
N ARG A 21 -3.89 -12.70 -19.25
CA ARG A 21 -3.58 -14.01 -19.84
C ARG A 21 -4.81 -14.91 -19.94
N ARG A 22 -5.62 -14.99 -18.87
CA ARG A 22 -6.89 -15.73 -18.87
C ARG A 22 -7.90 -15.18 -19.87
N ALA A 23 -7.80 -13.90 -20.22
CA ALA A 23 -8.65 -13.24 -21.20
C ALA A 23 -8.12 -13.38 -22.64
N GLY A 24 -7.00 -14.09 -22.85
CA GLY A 24 -6.39 -14.33 -24.14
C GLY A 24 -5.48 -13.19 -24.65
N PHE A 25 -4.95 -12.36 -23.73
CA PHE A 25 -3.88 -11.39 -24.01
C PHE A 25 -2.56 -12.00 -23.55
N ASP A 26 -1.89 -12.76 -24.42
CA ASP A 26 -0.66 -13.46 -24.08
C ASP A 26 0.62 -12.75 -24.57
N ASP A 27 0.50 -11.84 -25.55
CA ASP A 27 1.60 -10.98 -25.97
C ASP A 27 1.77 -9.82 -24.98
N MET A 28 2.46 -10.13 -23.87
CA MET A 28 2.70 -9.17 -22.79
C MET A 28 4.11 -9.28 -22.22
N VAL A 29 4.56 -8.18 -21.61
CA VAL A 29 5.73 -8.14 -20.74
C VAL A 29 5.34 -7.64 -19.35
N LEU A 30 5.91 -8.26 -18.32
CA LEU A 30 5.79 -7.83 -16.91
C LEU A 30 7.16 -7.33 -16.45
N ILE A 31 7.29 -6.02 -16.26
CA ILE A 31 8.53 -5.31 -16.00
C ILE A 31 8.69 -5.04 -14.50
N GLU A 32 9.87 -5.33 -13.94
CA GLU A 32 10.16 -5.12 -12.52
C GLU A 32 11.57 -4.55 -12.36
N GLU A 33 11.69 -3.50 -11.54
CA GLU A 33 12.98 -2.87 -11.23
C GLU A 33 13.89 -3.77 -10.38
N GLY A 34 13.28 -4.62 -9.55
CA GLY A 34 13.99 -5.53 -8.65
C GLY A 34 14.45 -6.82 -9.33
N ASP A 35 15.30 -7.56 -8.62
CA ASP A 35 15.78 -8.89 -9.00
C ASP A 35 14.77 -10.00 -8.69
N GLY A 36 13.57 -9.65 -8.19
CA GLY A 36 12.53 -10.61 -7.84
C GLY A 36 11.14 -10.00 -7.73
N VAL A 37 10.13 -10.87 -7.76
CA VAL A 37 8.73 -10.49 -7.69
C VAL A 37 8.22 -10.32 -6.25
N GLY A 38 7.08 -9.66 -6.07
CA GLY A 38 6.41 -9.52 -4.77
C GLY A 38 6.25 -8.07 -4.32
N GLY A 39 6.88 -7.11 -5.01
CA GLY A 39 6.75 -5.68 -4.73
C GLY A 39 7.09 -5.34 -3.28
N ALA A 40 6.15 -4.77 -2.52
CA ALA A 40 6.38 -4.40 -1.11
C ALA A 40 6.88 -5.57 -0.24
N TRP A 41 6.52 -6.82 -0.55
CA TRP A 41 6.96 -8.02 0.17
C TRP A 41 8.32 -8.55 -0.29
N HIS A 42 8.84 -8.05 -1.39
CA HIS A 42 10.21 -8.24 -1.83
C HIS A 42 11.15 -7.20 -1.20
N TRP A 43 10.75 -5.94 -1.24
CA TRP A 43 11.59 -4.82 -0.78
C TRP A 43 11.62 -4.64 0.73
N ASN A 44 10.48 -4.86 1.41
CA ASN A 44 10.42 -4.70 2.87
C ASN A 44 10.71 -6.02 3.55
N THR A 45 11.87 -6.09 4.18
CA THR A 45 12.39 -7.31 4.83
C THR A 45 12.76 -7.09 6.29
N TYR A 46 12.34 -5.96 6.88
CA TYR A 46 12.65 -5.62 8.27
C TYR A 46 12.11 -6.67 9.26
N PRO A 47 12.78 -6.82 10.43
CA PRO A 47 12.39 -7.78 11.45
C PRO A 47 10.93 -7.61 11.92
N GLY A 48 10.20 -8.71 11.99
CA GLY A 48 8.80 -8.72 12.42
C GLY A 48 7.79 -8.36 11.34
N ILE A 49 8.21 -8.12 10.10
CA ILE A 49 7.29 -7.78 9.01
C ILE A 49 6.23 -8.87 8.80
N GLY A 50 4.98 -8.46 8.74
CA GLY A 50 3.83 -9.31 8.46
C GLY A 50 2.63 -8.48 8.03
N VAL A 51 1.64 -9.15 7.46
CA VAL A 51 0.41 -8.49 7.03
C VAL A 51 -0.46 -8.11 8.23
N ASP A 52 -1.26 -7.06 8.06
CA ASP A 52 -2.25 -6.57 9.04
C ASP A 52 -3.70 -6.88 8.64
N ILE A 53 -3.87 -7.69 7.61
CA ILE A 53 -5.13 -8.25 7.14
C ILE A 53 -5.02 -9.78 7.22
N PRO A 54 -6.07 -10.51 7.66
CA PRO A 54 -5.99 -11.96 7.76
C PRO A 54 -5.63 -12.64 6.44
N SER A 55 -4.75 -13.65 6.49
CA SER A 55 -4.20 -14.38 5.34
C SER A 55 -5.28 -14.94 4.42
N PHE A 56 -6.44 -15.33 4.98
CA PHE A 56 -7.55 -15.89 4.21
C PHE A 56 -8.16 -14.91 3.21
N SER A 57 -8.10 -13.61 3.46
CA SER A 57 -8.53 -12.56 2.54
C SER A 57 -7.36 -11.85 1.85
N TYR A 58 -6.12 -12.00 2.36
CA TYR A 58 -4.93 -11.42 1.75
C TYR A 58 -4.26 -12.37 0.77
N GLN A 59 -5.04 -12.86 -0.20
CA GLN A 59 -4.62 -13.76 -1.28
C GLN A 59 -5.61 -13.67 -2.45
N PHE A 60 -5.23 -14.13 -3.63
CA PHE A 60 -6.14 -14.19 -4.77
C PHE A 60 -7.30 -15.15 -4.50
N SER A 61 -8.54 -14.76 -4.89
CA SER A 61 -9.73 -15.59 -4.68
C SER A 61 -9.64 -16.91 -5.45
N TYR A 62 -8.94 -16.91 -6.55
CA TYR A 62 -8.74 -18.05 -7.45
C TYR A 62 -7.40 -18.81 -7.22
N ARG A 63 -6.58 -18.38 -6.23
CA ARG A 63 -5.35 -19.06 -5.83
C ARG A 63 -5.22 -19.04 -4.31
N GLN A 64 -6.10 -19.75 -3.62
CA GLN A 64 -6.11 -19.80 -2.16
C GLN A 64 -5.14 -20.88 -1.64
N ARG A 65 -4.22 -20.50 -0.77
CA ARG A 65 -3.32 -21.41 -0.08
C ARG A 65 -4.04 -22.14 1.07
N PRO A 66 -3.82 -23.44 1.25
CA PRO A 66 -4.36 -24.19 2.38
C PRO A 66 -3.46 -24.16 3.62
N ASP A 67 -2.23 -23.61 3.51
CA ASP A 67 -1.12 -23.91 4.40
C ASP A 67 -0.41 -22.63 4.93
N TRP A 68 -1.14 -21.53 5.09
CA TRP A 68 -0.61 -20.37 5.80
C TRP A 68 -0.22 -20.75 7.24
N SER A 69 0.98 -20.35 7.70
CA SER A 69 1.43 -20.70 9.05
C SER A 69 0.63 -20.03 10.15
N ARG A 70 0.12 -18.82 9.88
CA ARG A 70 -0.57 -17.97 10.85
C ARG A 70 -1.78 -17.28 10.23
N VAL A 71 -2.70 -16.81 11.11
CA VAL A 71 -3.85 -16.00 10.70
C VAL A 71 -3.40 -14.72 9.98
N TYR A 72 -2.26 -14.14 10.38
CA TYR A 72 -1.63 -13.01 9.70
C TYR A 72 -0.23 -13.43 9.24
N ALA A 73 -0.09 -13.72 7.96
CA ALA A 73 1.13 -14.25 7.38
C ALA A 73 2.35 -13.35 7.57
N PRO A 74 3.52 -13.90 7.89
CA PRO A 74 4.77 -13.16 7.87
C PRO A 74 5.21 -12.81 6.43
N GLY A 75 6.04 -11.77 6.30
CA GLY A 75 6.43 -11.24 4.98
C GLY A 75 7.09 -12.25 4.06
N ASN A 76 7.92 -13.15 4.60
CA ASN A 76 8.58 -14.21 3.82
C ASN A 76 7.60 -15.22 3.22
N GLU A 77 6.46 -15.49 3.87
CA GLU A 77 5.42 -16.34 3.28
C GLU A 77 4.67 -15.64 2.16
N LEU A 78 4.47 -14.32 2.30
CA LEU A 78 3.84 -13.51 1.25
C LEU A 78 4.77 -13.38 0.03
N LYS A 79 6.06 -13.22 0.25
CA LYS A 79 7.06 -13.26 -0.84
C LYS A 79 7.01 -14.60 -1.58
N ARG A 80 7.03 -15.72 -0.87
CA ARG A 80 6.89 -17.05 -1.49
C ARG A 80 5.57 -17.21 -2.23
N TYR A 81 4.47 -16.69 -1.66
CA TYR A 81 3.17 -16.72 -2.32
C TYR A 81 3.17 -15.94 -3.66
N ALA A 82 3.91 -14.85 -3.74
CA ALA A 82 4.07 -14.11 -5.01
C ALA A 82 4.80 -14.96 -6.06
N GLU A 83 5.89 -15.62 -5.67
CA GLU A 83 6.61 -16.57 -6.55
C GLU A 83 5.70 -17.72 -7.02
N ASP A 84 4.99 -18.35 -6.07
CA ASP A 84 4.03 -19.43 -6.38
C ASP A 84 2.93 -18.99 -7.34
N CYS A 85 2.50 -17.72 -7.26
CA CYS A 85 1.51 -17.13 -8.17
C CYS A 85 2.08 -16.95 -9.57
N VAL A 86 3.31 -16.43 -9.68
CA VAL A 86 4.00 -16.27 -10.98
C VAL A 86 4.09 -17.62 -11.71
N ASP A 87 4.51 -18.66 -11.01
CA ASP A 87 4.63 -20.01 -11.59
C ASP A 87 3.26 -20.60 -11.94
N ALA A 88 2.32 -20.55 -11.00
CA ALA A 88 0.97 -21.11 -11.22
C ALA A 88 0.19 -20.41 -12.33
N PHE A 89 0.46 -19.13 -12.57
CA PHE A 89 -0.17 -18.38 -13.67
C PHE A 89 0.65 -18.42 -14.96
N GLY A 90 1.81 -19.09 -14.98
CA GLY A 90 2.69 -19.23 -16.13
C GLY A 90 3.26 -17.89 -16.60
N LEU A 91 3.59 -17.00 -15.66
CA LEU A 91 4.08 -15.66 -15.96
C LEU A 91 5.61 -15.58 -16.01
N ARG A 92 6.34 -16.64 -15.64
CA ARG A 92 7.80 -16.63 -15.54
C ARG A 92 8.49 -16.18 -16.84
N SER A 93 8.02 -16.64 -17.98
CA SER A 93 8.56 -16.25 -19.31
C SER A 93 8.17 -14.84 -19.76
N LYS A 94 7.27 -14.19 -19.06
CA LYS A 94 6.83 -12.82 -19.34
C LYS A 94 7.55 -11.78 -18.49
N LEU A 95 8.32 -12.24 -17.47
CA LEU A 95 9.03 -11.35 -16.55
C LEU A 95 10.30 -10.77 -17.21
N ARG A 96 10.47 -9.47 -17.03
CA ARG A 96 11.70 -8.73 -17.28
C ARG A 96 12.11 -8.05 -15.96
N LEU A 97 12.97 -8.73 -15.20
CA LEU A 97 13.52 -8.27 -13.93
C LEU A 97 14.70 -7.31 -14.17
N ASN A 98 15.14 -6.64 -13.08
CA ASN A 98 16.24 -5.67 -13.11
C ASN A 98 16.06 -4.59 -14.19
N THR A 99 14.81 -4.21 -14.46
CA THR A 99 14.47 -3.25 -15.49
C THR A 99 13.63 -2.12 -14.90
N LEU A 100 14.27 -1.00 -14.64
CA LEU A 100 13.62 0.22 -14.19
C LEU A 100 12.98 0.94 -15.38
N VAL A 101 11.68 1.22 -15.28
CA VAL A 101 11.02 2.17 -16.18
C VAL A 101 11.19 3.56 -15.58
N ASP A 102 11.81 4.46 -16.29
CA ASP A 102 12.07 5.84 -15.86
C ASP A 102 11.18 6.88 -16.55
N SER A 103 10.49 6.50 -17.62
CA SER A 103 9.58 7.37 -18.36
C SER A 103 8.54 6.58 -19.14
N ALA A 104 7.39 7.20 -19.42
CA ALA A 104 6.37 6.67 -20.32
C ALA A 104 5.84 7.79 -21.21
N ARG A 105 5.83 7.58 -22.54
CA ARG A 105 5.38 8.57 -23.52
C ARG A 105 4.42 7.94 -24.52
N TRP A 106 3.29 8.60 -24.72
CA TRP A 106 2.33 8.22 -25.76
C TRP A 106 2.86 8.58 -27.16
N ASP A 107 2.82 7.64 -28.06
CA ASP A 107 3.10 7.82 -29.49
C ASP A 107 1.75 7.76 -30.24
N ALA A 108 1.29 8.91 -30.69
CA ALA A 108 -0.02 9.05 -31.33
C ALA A 108 -0.08 8.42 -32.73
N GLU A 109 1.06 8.32 -33.45
CA GLU A 109 1.12 7.71 -34.78
C GLU A 109 1.06 6.20 -34.69
N ALA A 110 1.67 5.61 -33.66
CA ALA A 110 1.68 4.17 -33.45
C ALA A 110 0.51 3.64 -32.62
N ASP A 111 -0.34 4.50 -32.02
CA ASP A 111 -1.30 4.16 -30.96
C ASP A 111 -0.66 3.27 -29.87
N ALA A 112 0.51 3.69 -29.39
CA ALA A 112 1.33 2.89 -28.50
C ALA A 112 2.07 3.73 -27.45
N TRP A 113 2.46 3.11 -26.36
CA TRP A 113 3.32 3.66 -25.34
C TRP A 113 4.78 3.27 -25.57
N ARG A 114 5.67 4.22 -25.35
CA ARG A 114 7.11 4.05 -25.29
C ARG A 114 7.57 4.21 -23.85
N LEU A 115 8.11 3.13 -23.29
CA LEU A 115 8.63 3.07 -21.94
C LEU A 115 10.14 3.16 -22.00
N GLY A 116 10.73 4.23 -21.48
CA GLY A 116 12.17 4.42 -21.40
C GLY A 116 12.77 3.69 -20.19
N THR A 117 14.06 3.37 -20.31
CA THR A 117 14.89 2.85 -19.22
C THR A 117 16.15 3.69 -19.07
N PRO A 118 16.81 3.73 -17.89
CA PRO A 118 18.02 4.52 -17.68
C PRO A 118 19.18 4.19 -18.63
N ASP A 119 19.21 2.97 -19.16
CA ASP A 119 20.25 2.51 -20.11
C ASP A 119 20.00 2.99 -21.55
N GLY A 120 18.90 3.72 -21.77
CA GLY A 120 18.50 4.24 -23.08
C GLY A 120 17.72 3.23 -23.92
N ASP A 121 17.42 2.04 -23.39
CA ASP A 121 16.52 1.09 -24.06
C ASP A 121 15.07 1.61 -24.03
N GLU A 122 14.29 1.18 -25.01
CA GLU A 122 12.88 1.50 -25.13
C GLU A 122 12.03 0.23 -25.27
N ILE A 123 10.96 0.14 -24.47
CA ILE A 123 9.98 -0.94 -24.57
C ILE A 123 8.68 -0.35 -25.11
N SER A 124 8.25 -0.83 -26.28
CA SER A 124 7.01 -0.38 -26.90
C SER A 124 5.87 -1.35 -26.62
N ALA A 125 4.72 -0.80 -26.19
CA ALA A 125 3.50 -1.58 -25.97
C ALA A 125 2.25 -0.77 -26.37
N ARG A 126 1.25 -1.43 -26.94
CA ARG A 126 -0.01 -0.78 -27.27
C ARG A 126 -0.74 -0.28 -26.03
N HIS A 127 -0.78 -1.08 -24.98
CA HIS A 127 -1.40 -0.74 -23.71
C HIS A 127 -0.39 -0.83 -22.58
N ILE A 128 -0.53 0.06 -21.59
CA ILE A 128 0.25 -0.04 -20.35
C ILE A 128 -0.67 -0.20 -19.14
N VAL A 129 -0.22 -1.02 -18.17
CA VAL A 129 -0.86 -1.17 -16.87
C VAL A 129 0.14 -0.76 -15.81
N GLY A 130 -0.05 0.41 -15.22
CA GLY A 130 0.73 0.86 -14.07
C GLY A 130 0.35 0.06 -12.82
N ALA A 131 1.28 -0.75 -12.33
CA ALA A 131 1.11 -1.63 -11.18
C ALA A 131 2.24 -1.46 -10.14
N THR A 132 2.86 -0.28 -10.12
CA THR A 132 4.01 0.07 -9.28
C THR A 132 3.70 0.16 -7.78
N GLY A 133 2.41 0.22 -7.42
CA GLY A 133 1.99 0.40 -6.03
C GLY A 133 2.24 1.82 -5.52
N VAL A 134 2.03 2.04 -4.21
CA VAL A 134 2.19 3.35 -3.55
C VAL A 134 3.19 3.33 -2.39
N LEU A 135 3.62 2.14 -1.95
CA LEU A 135 4.61 1.97 -0.89
C LEU A 135 5.97 1.60 -1.52
N THR A 136 6.46 2.44 -2.44
CA THR A 136 7.67 2.21 -3.23
C THR A 136 8.79 3.17 -2.87
N LYS A 137 8.51 4.48 -2.84
CA LYS A 137 9.51 5.51 -2.50
C LYS A 137 9.51 5.76 -1.00
N PRO A 138 10.60 5.42 -0.27
CA PRO A 138 10.76 5.80 1.13
C PRO A 138 10.63 7.30 1.31
N LYS A 139 10.10 7.73 2.46
CA LYS A 139 10.04 9.15 2.86
C LYS A 139 11.04 9.42 3.97
N PRO A 140 12.29 9.82 3.65
CA PRO A 140 13.22 10.29 4.66
C PRO A 140 12.61 11.47 5.42
N PRO A 141 12.84 11.61 6.73
CA PRO A 141 12.38 12.77 7.47
C PRO A 141 13.25 13.98 7.11
N ASP A 142 12.61 15.15 7.08
CA ASP A 142 13.31 16.42 6.99
C ASP A 142 13.79 16.81 8.39
N ILE A 143 14.99 16.36 8.74
CA ILE A 143 15.67 16.62 10.02
C ILE A 143 17.06 17.15 9.73
N ALA A 144 17.37 18.32 10.26
CA ALA A 144 18.68 18.93 10.11
C ALA A 144 19.80 18.00 10.62
N GLY A 145 20.89 17.93 9.90
CA GLY A 145 22.04 17.10 10.29
C GLY A 145 21.85 15.59 10.19
N LEU A 146 20.77 15.11 9.57
CA LEU A 146 20.52 13.66 9.43
C LEU A 146 21.68 12.93 8.72
N ALA A 147 22.32 13.59 7.75
CA ALA A 147 23.48 13.07 7.02
C ALA A 147 24.78 13.13 7.83
N ASP A 148 24.81 13.86 8.92
CA ASP A 148 26.01 14.02 9.78
C ASP A 148 26.16 12.85 10.76
N PHE A 149 25.17 11.96 10.86
CA PHE A 149 25.25 10.80 11.73
C PHE A 149 26.36 9.85 11.26
N ALA A 150 27.34 9.59 12.14
CA ALA A 150 28.52 8.81 11.80
C ALA A 150 28.25 7.29 11.76
N GLY A 151 27.21 6.82 12.45
CA GLY A 151 26.81 5.42 12.47
C GLY A 151 25.93 5.04 11.27
N PRO A 152 25.60 3.74 11.12
CA PRO A 152 24.66 3.29 10.11
C PRO A 152 23.29 3.95 10.28
N THR A 153 22.75 4.50 9.17
CA THR A 153 21.38 4.99 9.07
C THR A 153 20.61 4.10 8.08
N ILE A 154 19.59 3.39 8.55
CA ILE A 154 18.77 2.49 7.72
C ILE A 154 17.32 2.92 7.70
N HIS A 155 16.69 2.83 6.53
CA HIS A 155 15.23 3.00 6.41
C HIS A 155 14.56 1.63 6.40
N THR A 156 13.43 1.47 7.13
CA THR A 156 12.70 0.20 7.20
C THR A 156 12.33 -0.39 5.83
N ALA A 157 12.13 0.45 4.82
CA ALA A 157 11.85 0.03 3.45
C ALA A 157 13.05 -0.58 2.70
N ARG A 158 14.26 -0.44 3.24
CA ARG A 158 15.51 -0.97 2.66
C ARG A 158 16.38 -1.46 3.83
N TRP A 159 15.95 -2.57 4.42
CA TRP A 159 16.61 -3.12 5.60
C TRP A 159 17.95 -3.76 5.25
N ASP A 160 18.98 -3.38 5.98
CA ASP A 160 20.30 -3.99 5.85
C ASP A 160 20.41 -5.20 6.80
N HIS A 161 20.38 -6.40 6.24
CA HIS A 161 20.53 -7.64 6.98
C HIS A 161 21.98 -7.93 7.42
N GLY A 162 22.96 -7.21 6.88
CA GLY A 162 24.36 -7.28 7.32
C GLY A 162 24.62 -6.55 8.63
N LEU A 163 23.72 -5.66 9.04
CA LEU A 163 23.87 -4.87 10.27
C LEU A 163 23.41 -5.65 11.50
N ASP A 164 24.36 -6.00 12.38
CA ASP A 164 24.06 -6.62 13.66
C ASP A 164 23.65 -5.55 14.70
N LEU A 165 22.43 -5.65 15.20
CA LEU A 165 21.87 -4.74 16.22
C LEU A 165 22.12 -5.21 17.65
N ARG A 166 22.67 -6.41 17.89
CA ARG A 166 22.88 -6.95 19.24
C ARG A 166 23.82 -6.07 20.05
N GLY A 167 23.39 -5.71 21.25
CA GLY A 167 24.16 -4.86 22.16
C GLY A 167 24.36 -3.41 21.68
N LYS A 168 23.66 -2.96 20.64
CA LYS A 168 23.73 -1.59 20.12
C LYS A 168 22.74 -0.67 20.81
N ARG A 169 23.09 0.61 20.88
CA ARG A 169 22.19 1.70 21.27
C ARG A 169 21.51 2.22 20.00
N VAL A 170 20.23 2.01 19.90
CA VAL A 170 19.45 2.27 18.67
C VAL A 170 18.49 3.43 18.88
N ALA A 171 18.53 4.41 17.97
CA ALA A 171 17.48 5.42 17.82
C ALA A 171 16.53 4.99 16.69
N LEU A 172 15.23 4.93 16.96
CA LEU A 172 14.21 4.64 15.97
C LEU A 172 13.28 5.83 15.83
N ILE A 173 13.22 6.43 14.63
CA ILE A 173 12.38 7.60 14.34
C ILE A 173 11.12 7.15 13.64
N GLY A 174 9.96 7.37 14.29
CA GLY A 174 8.64 7.06 13.77
C GLY A 174 7.90 5.99 14.55
N THR A 175 6.57 6.02 14.46
CA THR A 175 5.65 5.12 15.18
C THR A 175 4.55 4.55 14.28
N GLY A 176 4.79 4.51 12.96
CA GLY A 176 3.86 3.92 11.99
C GLY A 176 3.84 2.40 11.99
N ALA A 177 3.17 1.80 11.00
CA ALA A 177 2.99 0.34 10.89
C ALA A 177 4.31 -0.44 10.92
N SER A 178 5.39 0.08 10.33
CA SER A 178 6.71 -0.56 10.39
C SER A 178 7.29 -0.55 11.80
N ALA A 179 7.22 0.58 12.50
CA ALA A 179 7.71 0.69 13.87
C ALA A 179 6.94 -0.24 14.81
N VAL A 180 5.63 -0.38 14.65
CA VAL A 180 4.78 -1.30 15.43
C VAL A 180 5.26 -2.76 15.34
N GLN A 181 5.92 -3.13 14.25
CA GLN A 181 6.46 -4.47 14.03
C GLN A 181 7.96 -4.58 14.41
N VAL A 182 8.75 -3.56 14.08
CA VAL A 182 10.20 -3.55 14.36
C VAL A 182 10.51 -3.43 15.84
N VAL A 183 9.86 -2.48 16.55
CA VAL A 183 10.14 -2.19 17.97
C VAL A 183 10.10 -3.44 18.85
N PRO A 184 8.99 -4.22 18.90
CA PRO A 184 8.96 -5.40 19.77
C PRO A 184 9.94 -6.49 19.34
N THR A 185 10.34 -6.52 18.06
CA THR A 185 11.23 -7.56 17.52
C THR A 185 12.69 -7.27 17.86
N ILE A 186 13.12 -6.00 17.81
CA ILE A 186 14.52 -5.64 18.08
C ILE A 186 14.79 -5.31 19.55
N ALA A 187 13.77 -4.87 20.31
CA ALA A 187 13.93 -4.49 21.72
C ALA A 187 14.64 -5.54 22.59
N PRO A 188 14.41 -6.86 22.41
CA PRO A 188 15.15 -7.89 23.16
C PRO A 188 16.63 -8.05 22.76
N LEU A 189 17.04 -7.52 21.61
CA LEU A 189 18.36 -7.74 21.02
C LEU A 189 19.34 -6.61 21.32
N VAL A 190 18.82 -5.39 21.43
CA VAL A 190 19.62 -4.17 21.56
C VAL A 190 19.93 -3.86 23.03
N ASP A 191 21.03 -3.14 23.28
CA ASP A 191 21.36 -2.63 24.62
C ASP A 191 20.33 -1.58 25.05
N ARG A 192 20.07 -0.61 24.20
CA ARG A 192 19.06 0.44 24.42
C ARG A 192 18.32 0.77 23.13
N LEU A 193 17.02 0.95 23.23
CA LEU A 193 16.14 1.40 22.14
C LEU A 193 15.45 2.69 22.55
N THR A 194 15.72 3.79 21.86
CA THR A 194 14.96 5.03 22.00
C THR A 194 14.02 5.21 20.80
N VAL A 195 12.72 5.25 21.05
CA VAL A 195 11.69 5.43 20.02
C VAL A 195 11.24 6.88 20.02
N PHE A 196 11.53 7.61 18.95
CA PHE A 196 11.12 9.00 18.78
C PHE A 196 9.73 9.08 18.14
N GLN A 197 8.79 9.62 18.91
CA GLN A 197 7.38 9.71 18.55
C GLN A 197 6.95 11.17 18.34
N ARG A 198 6.58 11.53 17.11
CA ARG A 198 5.91 12.81 16.85
C ARG A 198 4.42 12.76 17.15
N THR A 199 3.76 11.66 16.73
CA THR A 199 2.33 11.46 16.89
C THR A 199 2.07 9.99 17.22
N PRO A 200 1.40 9.66 18.32
CA PRO A 200 1.10 8.28 18.69
C PRO A 200 0.18 7.61 17.64
N ILE A 201 0.28 6.30 17.51
CA ILE A 201 -0.58 5.51 16.63
C ILE A 201 -1.67 4.80 17.46
N TRP A 202 -2.88 4.72 16.93
CA TRP A 202 -3.86 3.78 17.45
C TRP A 202 -3.37 2.36 17.28
N CYS A 203 -3.12 1.65 18.38
CA CYS A 203 -2.74 0.25 18.38
C CYS A 203 -3.90 -0.61 18.88
N LEU A 204 -4.36 -1.53 18.07
CA LEU A 204 -5.44 -2.46 18.35
C LEU A 204 -4.90 -3.86 18.59
N PRO A 205 -5.60 -4.70 19.37
CA PRO A 205 -5.22 -6.09 19.55
C PRO A 205 -5.26 -6.82 18.21
N LYS A 206 -4.26 -7.67 17.97
CA LYS A 206 -4.15 -8.50 16.77
C LYS A 206 -4.67 -9.90 17.09
N LEU A 207 -5.72 -10.32 16.40
CA LEU A 207 -6.30 -11.66 16.53
C LEU A 207 -5.44 -12.69 15.77
N ASP A 208 -4.17 -12.77 16.14
CA ASP A 208 -3.18 -13.61 15.48
C ASP A 208 -2.86 -14.87 16.27
N GLY A 209 -2.55 -15.92 15.55
CA GLY A 209 -2.09 -17.19 16.10
C GLY A 209 -1.69 -18.17 15.00
N PRO A 210 -0.97 -19.24 15.35
CA PRO A 210 -0.66 -20.31 14.40
C PRO A 210 -1.96 -20.99 13.94
N ILE A 211 -2.00 -21.39 12.67
CA ILE A 211 -3.13 -22.16 12.13
C ILE A 211 -2.92 -23.62 12.48
N PRO A 212 -3.86 -24.25 13.20
CA PRO A 212 -3.72 -25.67 13.59
C PRO A 212 -3.68 -26.61 12.38
N GLY A 213 -2.94 -27.72 12.50
CA GLY A 213 -2.84 -28.74 11.44
C GLY A 213 -4.20 -29.32 11.01
N ALA A 214 -5.14 -29.45 11.95
CA ALA A 214 -6.51 -29.86 11.63
C ALA A 214 -7.21 -28.88 10.67
N MET A 215 -6.96 -27.58 10.80
CA MET A 215 -7.50 -26.57 9.89
C MET A 215 -6.82 -26.62 8.51
N HIS A 216 -5.50 -26.87 8.45
CA HIS A 216 -4.81 -27.14 7.19
C HIS A 216 -5.41 -28.34 6.45
N ASN A 217 -5.71 -29.42 7.17
CA ASN A 217 -6.38 -30.60 6.60
C ASN A 217 -7.80 -30.25 6.11
N ALA A 218 -8.55 -29.48 6.89
CA ALA A 218 -9.86 -29.02 6.45
C ALA A 218 -9.74 -28.18 5.15
N PHE A 219 -8.77 -27.26 5.06
CA PHE A 219 -8.56 -26.46 3.85
C PHE A 219 -8.10 -27.27 2.64
N ARG A 220 -7.44 -28.41 2.84
CA ARG A 220 -7.00 -29.30 1.76
C ARG A 220 -8.13 -30.22 1.28
N PHE A 221 -8.91 -30.78 2.19
CA PHE A 221 -9.76 -31.95 1.91
C PHE A 221 -11.26 -31.63 2.02
N VAL A 222 -11.68 -30.57 2.75
CA VAL A 222 -13.11 -30.23 2.87
C VAL A 222 -13.49 -29.21 1.80
N PRO A 223 -14.37 -29.57 0.86
CA PRO A 223 -14.86 -28.64 -0.14
C PRO A 223 -15.52 -27.41 0.50
N GLY A 224 -15.20 -26.23 0.00
CA GLY A 224 -15.78 -24.98 0.49
C GLY A 224 -15.13 -24.38 1.75
N ALA A 225 -14.29 -25.14 2.51
CA ALA A 225 -13.70 -24.65 3.76
C ALA A 225 -12.86 -23.37 3.56
N ARG A 226 -12.03 -23.32 2.53
CA ARG A 226 -11.24 -22.10 2.17
C ARG A 226 -12.13 -20.95 1.78
N TRP A 227 -13.21 -21.20 1.04
CA TRP A 227 -14.17 -20.18 0.67
C TRP A 227 -14.87 -19.59 1.91
N ALA A 228 -15.31 -20.44 2.84
CA ALA A 228 -15.94 -20.02 4.09
C ALA A 228 -14.99 -19.18 4.95
N ALA A 229 -13.74 -19.62 5.13
CA ALA A 229 -12.71 -18.87 5.85
C ALA A 229 -12.44 -17.52 5.20
N ARG A 230 -12.37 -17.46 3.86
CA ARG A 230 -12.23 -16.21 3.12
C ARG A 230 -13.44 -15.30 3.30
N ALA A 231 -14.66 -15.83 3.24
CA ALA A 231 -15.88 -15.04 3.41
C ALA A 231 -15.96 -14.41 4.81
N MET A 232 -15.68 -15.19 5.87
CA MET A 232 -15.61 -14.68 7.25
C MET A 232 -14.54 -13.60 7.40
N SER A 233 -13.35 -13.86 6.89
CA SER A 233 -12.23 -12.92 6.90
C SER A 233 -12.56 -11.62 6.13
N GLN A 234 -13.18 -11.73 4.97
CA GLN A 234 -13.58 -10.59 4.15
C GLN A 234 -14.65 -9.75 4.85
N THR A 235 -15.61 -10.38 5.54
CA THR A 235 -16.61 -9.69 6.36
C THR A 235 -15.95 -8.92 7.50
N PHE A 236 -14.99 -9.54 8.19
CA PHE A 236 -14.22 -8.87 9.24
C PHE A 236 -13.48 -7.64 8.69
N VAL A 237 -12.80 -7.77 7.54
CA VAL A 237 -12.10 -6.65 6.91
C VAL A 237 -13.08 -5.55 6.50
N GLU A 238 -14.25 -5.90 5.96
CA GLU A 238 -15.29 -4.94 5.57
C GLU A 238 -15.78 -4.09 6.74
N LEU A 239 -16.00 -4.73 7.89
CA LEU A 239 -16.45 -4.05 9.11
C LEU A 239 -15.36 -3.17 9.73
N THR A 240 -14.10 -3.61 9.68
CA THR A 240 -13.00 -2.93 10.36
C THR A 240 -12.48 -1.70 9.65
N PHE A 241 -12.57 -1.62 8.33
CA PHE A 241 -12.10 -0.44 7.60
C PHE A 241 -13.13 0.13 6.61
N PRO A 242 -13.58 -0.53 5.53
CA PRO A 242 -14.48 0.13 4.57
C PRO A 242 -15.72 0.73 5.19
N LEU A 243 -16.44 -0.02 6.01
CA LEU A 243 -17.65 0.50 6.66
C LEU A 243 -17.33 1.52 7.75
N ALA A 244 -16.31 1.30 8.56
CA ALA A 244 -15.92 2.23 9.61
C ALA A 244 -15.39 3.57 9.05
N ALA A 245 -14.64 3.53 7.93
CA ALA A 245 -14.05 4.71 7.34
C ALA A 245 -15.00 5.50 6.43
N HIS A 246 -15.86 4.82 5.67
CA HIS A 246 -16.65 5.45 4.61
C HIS A 246 -18.12 5.66 4.94
N TYR A 247 -18.60 5.11 6.06
CA TYR A 247 -19.99 5.24 6.53
C TYR A 247 -20.04 5.70 8.01
N ALA A 248 -19.08 6.53 8.40
CA ALA A 248 -18.95 7.03 9.76
C ALA A 248 -20.13 7.93 10.22
N ASP A 249 -20.94 8.42 9.28
CA ASP A 249 -22.17 9.17 9.54
C ASP A 249 -23.30 8.27 10.03
N VAL A 250 -23.35 7.01 9.60
CA VAL A 250 -24.43 6.06 9.91
C VAL A 250 -23.96 5.01 10.92
N LEU A 251 -22.72 4.54 10.82
CA LEU A 251 -22.18 3.45 11.61
C LEU A 251 -21.03 3.93 12.52
N PRO A 252 -21.28 4.14 13.84
CA PRO A 252 -20.26 4.67 14.76
C PRO A 252 -19.21 3.62 15.18
N LEU A 253 -18.79 2.74 14.26
CA LEU A 253 -17.84 1.65 14.52
C LEU A 253 -16.49 2.17 15.02
N ALA A 254 -16.05 3.33 14.53
CA ALA A 254 -14.82 3.97 14.98
C ALA A 254 -14.85 4.33 16.48
N LYS A 255 -16.02 4.72 17.01
CA LYS A 255 -16.16 5.02 18.45
C LYS A 255 -15.99 3.77 19.32
N TRP A 256 -16.56 2.65 18.91
CA TRP A 256 -16.41 1.37 19.63
C TRP A 256 -14.96 0.88 19.60
N SER A 257 -14.35 0.92 18.43
CA SER A 257 -12.96 0.52 18.26
C SER A 257 -11.99 1.40 19.04
N LYS A 258 -12.32 2.70 19.26
CA LYS A 258 -11.57 3.59 20.14
C LYS A 258 -11.54 3.06 21.58
N GLY A 259 -12.68 2.59 22.11
CA GLY A 259 -12.75 1.97 23.43
C GLY A 259 -11.88 0.72 23.55
N VAL A 260 -11.87 -0.12 22.51
CA VAL A 260 -11.00 -1.31 22.43
C VAL A 260 -9.52 -0.92 22.44
N GLY A 261 -9.12 0.10 21.66
CA GLY A 261 -7.74 0.58 21.61
C GLY A 261 -7.28 1.16 22.95
N LEU A 262 -8.11 1.97 23.61
CA LEU A 262 -7.79 2.52 24.94
C LEU A 262 -7.71 1.43 26.03
N LYS A 263 -8.59 0.42 25.96
CA LYS A 263 -8.49 -0.73 26.84
C LYS A 263 -7.19 -1.49 26.60
N HIS A 264 -6.86 -1.78 25.36
CA HIS A 264 -5.64 -2.48 24.99
C HIS A 264 -4.39 -1.74 25.50
N LEU A 265 -4.34 -0.41 25.34
CA LEU A 265 -3.27 0.42 25.86
C LEU A 265 -3.14 0.33 27.39
N ARG A 266 -4.26 0.43 28.12
CA ARG A 266 -4.26 0.30 29.58
C ARG A 266 -3.80 -1.07 30.07
N ASP A 267 -4.20 -2.13 29.36
CA ASP A 267 -3.86 -3.50 29.73
C ASP A 267 -2.39 -3.84 29.42
N GLN A 268 -1.76 -3.12 28.49
CA GLN A 268 -0.44 -3.43 27.97
C GLN A 268 0.69 -2.56 28.56
N VAL A 269 0.40 -1.32 28.97
CA VAL A 269 1.40 -0.35 29.46
C VAL A 269 1.16 -0.08 30.93
N SER A 270 2.14 -0.41 31.78
CA SER A 270 2.04 -0.25 33.23
C SER A 270 2.29 1.18 33.70
N ASP A 271 3.26 1.88 33.11
CA ASP A 271 3.62 3.25 33.46
C ASP A 271 2.54 4.24 32.97
N PRO A 272 1.92 5.04 33.87
CA PRO A 272 0.90 6.02 33.50
C PRO A 272 1.43 7.15 32.60
N GLU A 273 2.67 7.59 32.78
CA GLU A 273 3.27 8.66 31.97
C GLU A 273 3.52 8.17 30.53
N VAL A 274 4.10 7.00 30.39
CA VAL A 274 4.30 6.37 29.07
C VAL A 274 2.96 6.10 28.41
N ARG A 275 1.96 5.70 29.16
CA ARG A 275 0.61 5.46 28.67
C ARG A 275 -0.04 6.74 28.14
N ASP A 276 0.10 7.88 28.82
CA ASP A 276 -0.40 9.17 28.34
C ASP A 276 0.31 9.58 27.03
N LYS A 277 1.63 9.45 26.96
CA LYS A 277 2.44 9.72 25.75
C LYS A 277 2.02 8.83 24.56
N LEU A 278 1.62 7.58 24.79
CA LEU A 278 1.16 6.64 23.76
C LEU A 278 -0.33 6.81 23.39
N THR A 279 -1.09 7.65 24.14
CA THR A 279 -2.52 7.86 23.90
C THR A 279 -2.75 8.78 22.70
N PRO A 280 -3.37 8.30 21.58
CA PRO A 280 -3.71 9.17 20.46
C PRO A 280 -4.80 10.18 20.84
N ARG A 281 -4.58 11.44 20.50
CA ARG A 281 -5.53 12.54 20.75
C ARG A 281 -6.41 12.88 19.54
N TYR A 282 -6.33 12.06 18.48
CA TYR A 282 -7.16 12.13 17.28
C TYR A 282 -8.06 10.90 17.15
N ASP A 283 -9.10 10.98 16.34
CA ASP A 283 -10.07 9.90 16.23
C ASP A 283 -9.51 8.69 15.47
N LEU A 284 -9.93 7.50 15.89
CA LEU A 284 -9.54 6.25 15.23
C LEU A 284 -10.10 6.23 13.79
N GLY A 285 -9.24 5.90 12.84
CA GLY A 285 -9.53 5.93 11.40
C GLY A 285 -8.88 7.10 10.67
N CYS A 286 -8.50 8.19 11.36
CA CYS A 286 -7.76 9.30 10.76
C CYS A 286 -6.42 8.87 10.15
N LYS A 287 -5.81 7.85 10.73
CA LYS A 287 -4.65 7.09 10.23
C LYS A 287 -4.99 5.60 10.28
N ARG A 288 -4.27 4.80 9.48
CA ARG A 288 -4.34 3.35 9.61
C ARG A 288 -3.90 2.96 11.02
N PRO A 289 -4.73 2.24 11.79
CA PRO A 289 -4.29 1.74 13.09
C PRO A 289 -3.26 0.64 12.92
N GLY A 290 -2.34 0.52 13.87
CA GLY A 290 -1.48 -0.65 14.02
C GLY A 290 -2.23 -1.79 14.69
N PHE A 291 -1.90 -3.03 14.35
CA PHE A 291 -2.39 -4.23 15.00
C PHE A 291 -1.20 -4.99 15.60
N SER A 292 -1.10 -5.00 16.93
CA SER A 292 0.00 -5.69 17.61
C SER A 292 -0.38 -6.02 19.04
N ASN A 293 0.07 -7.19 19.49
CA ASN A 293 -0.03 -7.61 20.90
C ASN A 293 1.24 -7.32 21.70
N ASP A 294 2.32 -6.88 21.02
CA ASP A 294 3.65 -6.80 21.61
C ASP A 294 4.24 -5.38 21.58
N TYR A 295 3.79 -4.50 20.66
CA TYR A 295 4.32 -3.15 20.49
C TYR A 295 4.20 -2.30 21.76
N LEU A 296 3.00 -2.25 22.33
CA LEU A 296 2.74 -1.47 23.54
C LEU A 296 3.50 -2.05 24.75
N ARG A 297 3.58 -3.38 24.85
CA ARG A 297 4.34 -4.08 25.90
C ARG A 297 5.83 -3.80 25.85
N ALA A 298 6.38 -3.53 24.66
CA ALA A 298 7.80 -3.25 24.51
C ALA A 298 8.24 -2.05 25.37
N PHE A 299 7.36 -1.08 25.60
CA PHE A 299 7.63 0.09 26.43
C PHE A 299 7.64 -0.17 27.95
N ASN A 300 7.33 -1.38 28.42
CA ASN A 300 7.55 -1.78 29.81
C ASN A 300 8.96 -2.33 30.05
N ARG A 301 9.81 -2.45 29.01
CA ARG A 301 11.17 -2.94 29.15
C ARG A 301 12.09 -1.81 29.61
N ASP A 302 13.01 -2.10 30.53
CA ASP A 302 13.96 -1.13 31.08
C ASP A 302 14.90 -0.54 30.02
N ASN A 303 15.13 -1.27 28.92
CA ASN A 303 15.98 -0.84 27.82
C ASN A 303 15.24 -0.11 26.70
N VAL A 304 13.93 0.17 26.84
CA VAL A 304 13.12 0.87 25.82
C VAL A 304 12.63 2.20 26.36
N THR A 305 12.98 3.28 25.71
CA THR A 305 12.57 4.65 26.08
C THR A 305 11.68 5.24 24.98
N LEU A 306 10.59 5.89 25.37
CA LEU A 306 9.73 6.67 24.48
C LEU A 306 10.07 8.15 24.59
N GLU A 307 10.58 8.74 23.50
CA GLU A 307 10.86 10.16 23.42
C GLU A 307 9.80 10.89 22.58
N THR A 308 9.23 11.94 23.13
CA THR A 308 8.15 12.70 22.49
C THR A 308 8.48 14.17 22.24
N ALA A 309 9.61 14.65 22.74
CA ALA A 309 10.09 15.98 22.43
C ALA A 309 10.40 16.11 20.95
N PRO A 310 10.07 17.23 20.29
CA PRO A 310 10.40 17.46 18.89
C PRO A 310 11.90 17.34 18.64
N ILE A 311 12.28 16.63 17.59
CA ILE A 311 13.66 16.56 17.11
C ILE A 311 14.02 17.89 16.46
N ASP A 312 15.11 18.51 16.90
CA ASP A 312 15.70 19.70 16.32
C ASP A 312 16.71 19.32 15.23
N ARG A 313 17.68 18.47 15.58
CA ARG A 313 18.67 18.00 14.63
C ARG A 313 19.30 16.67 15.06
N VAL A 314 20.02 16.06 14.14
CA VAL A 314 20.92 14.91 14.39
C VAL A 314 22.37 15.42 14.39
N THR A 315 23.21 14.80 15.19
CA THR A 315 24.66 15.02 15.23
C THR A 315 25.38 13.72 14.89
N ALA A 316 26.72 13.72 14.95
CA ALA A 316 27.51 12.53 14.61
C ALA A 316 27.13 11.26 15.40
N ASP A 317 26.64 11.40 16.62
CA ASP A 317 26.31 10.26 17.50
C ASP A 317 24.99 10.42 18.28
N SER A 318 24.27 11.52 18.11
CA SER A 318 23.15 11.86 18.99
C SER A 318 21.99 12.49 18.22
N VAL A 319 20.81 12.46 18.84
CA VAL A 319 19.62 13.20 18.40
C VAL A 319 19.37 14.33 19.41
N VAL A 320 19.38 15.57 18.93
CA VAL A 320 19.07 16.77 19.72
C VAL A 320 17.58 17.02 19.63
N THR A 321 16.92 17.10 20.77
CA THR A 321 15.50 17.43 20.89
C THR A 321 15.33 18.81 21.53
N ALA A 322 14.13 19.37 21.45
CA ALA A 322 13.83 20.71 21.98
C ALA A 322 14.13 20.87 23.48
N ASP A 323 14.15 19.77 24.25
CA ASP A 323 14.40 19.72 25.68
C ASP A 323 15.76 19.09 26.06
N GLY A 324 16.63 18.83 25.10
CA GLY A 324 17.98 18.33 25.34
C GLY A 324 18.49 17.29 24.33
N THR A 325 19.71 16.83 24.55
CA THR A 325 20.34 15.83 23.71
C THR A 325 20.02 14.42 24.20
N ARG A 326 19.71 13.52 23.26
CA ARG A 326 19.52 12.08 23.46
C ARG A 326 20.62 11.32 22.76
N GLY A 327 21.24 10.38 23.44
CA GLY A 327 22.34 9.56 22.91
C GLY A 327 23.37 9.22 23.97
N PRO A 328 24.52 8.72 23.57
CA PRO A 328 24.91 8.44 22.19
C PRO A 328 24.22 7.21 21.62
N PHE A 329 24.10 7.17 20.28
CA PHE A 329 23.52 6.07 19.49
C PHE A 329 24.57 5.47 18.57
N ASP A 330 24.44 4.16 18.33
CA ASP A 330 25.31 3.41 17.40
C ASP A 330 24.62 3.22 16.04
N VAL A 331 23.28 3.24 16.01
CA VAL A 331 22.47 3.01 14.80
C VAL A 331 21.23 3.91 14.81
N LEU A 332 20.89 4.43 13.64
CA LEU A 332 19.68 5.20 13.40
C LEU A 332 18.73 4.43 12.47
N ILE A 333 17.51 4.16 12.92
CA ILE A 333 16.49 3.49 12.13
C ILE A 333 15.37 4.48 11.78
N LEU A 334 15.12 4.67 10.50
CA LEU A 334 14.06 5.51 9.98
C LEU A 334 12.82 4.67 9.66
N ALA A 335 11.80 4.74 10.51
CA ALA A 335 10.48 4.14 10.31
C ALA A 335 9.46 5.21 9.87
N THR A 336 9.87 6.10 8.97
CA THR A 336 9.17 7.33 8.58
C THR A 336 8.20 7.14 7.41
N GLY A 337 8.07 5.91 6.90
CA GLY A 337 7.09 5.51 5.91
C GLY A 337 7.44 5.88 4.48
N PHE A 338 6.43 6.13 3.67
CA PHE A 338 6.52 6.28 2.23
C PHE A 338 5.85 7.56 1.76
N LYS A 339 6.24 8.05 0.59
CA LYS A 339 5.43 9.00 -0.18
C LYS A 339 4.23 8.23 -0.73
N VAL A 340 3.01 8.61 -0.37
CA VAL A 340 1.80 7.85 -0.82
C VAL A 340 1.05 8.66 -1.88
N PHE A 341 0.31 9.68 -1.48
CA PHE A 341 -0.40 10.57 -2.40
C PHE A 341 0.41 11.87 -2.60
N GLU A 342 1.68 11.71 -2.92
CA GLU A 342 2.61 12.81 -3.19
C GLU A 342 3.05 12.76 -4.65
N SER A 343 3.37 13.93 -5.17
CA SER A 343 3.93 14.14 -6.49
C SER A 343 5.12 13.19 -6.77
N GLY A 344 5.20 12.66 -7.99
CA GLY A 344 6.25 11.78 -8.45
C GLY A 344 6.27 10.38 -7.80
N ASN A 345 5.12 9.88 -7.31
CA ASN A 345 5.01 8.53 -6.75
C ASN A 345 3.93 7.64 -7.39
N MET A 346 3.01 8.19 -8.19
CA MET A 346 1.90 7.41 -8.75
C MET A 346 1.67 7.69 -10.25
N PRO A 347 2.45 7.11 -11.16
CA PRO A 347 3.60 6.23 -11.01
C PRO A 347 4.88 6.97 -10.57
N PRO A 348 5.95 6.24 -10.20
CA PRO A 348 7.20 6.85 -9.74
C PRO A 348 8.10 7.39 -10.88
N TYR A 349 7.55 7.60 -12.04
CA TYR A 349 8.21 8.12 -13.25
C TYR A 349 7.26 9.07 -14.01
N PRO A 350 7.79 10.03 -14.80
CA PRO A 350 6.99 10.92 -15.62
C PRO A 350 6.19 10.17 -16.68
N VAL A 351 4.96 10.61 -16.92
CA VAL A 351 4.05 10.06 -17.93
C VAL A 351 3.52 11.17 -18.80
N MET A 352 3.88 11.13 -20.09
CA MET A 352 3.44 12.06 -21.11
C MET A 352 2.35 11.41 -21.98
N GLY A 353 1.12 11.88 -21.85
CA GLY A 353 -0.06 11.41 -22.57
C GLY A 353 -0.24 12.06 -23.95
N ALA A 354 -1.47 12.05 -24.45
CA ALA A 354 -1.83 12.68 -25.70
C ALA A 354 -1.57 14.19 -25.65
N ASP A 355 -1.20 14.78 -26.79
CA ASP A 355 -0.93 16.19 -26.94
C ASP A 355 0.12 16.75 -25.96
N GLY A 356 1.03 15.88 -25.48
CA GLY A 356 2.07 16.26 -24.54
C GLY A 356 1.57 16.53 -23.11
N LEU A 357 0.39 16.05 -22.75
CA LEU A 357 -0.17 16.22 -21.40
C LEU A 357 0.66 15.44 -20.38
N ASP A 358 1.23 16.14 -19.39
CA ASP A 358 1.92 15.53 -18.26
C ASP A 358 0.92 15.10 -17.18
N LEU A 359 1.02 13.86 -16.72
CA LEU A 359 0.08 13.28 -15.74
C LEU A 359 0.15 13.98 -14.37
N GLU A 360 1.34 14.35 -13.95
CA GLU A 360 1.55 15.01 -12.66
C GLU A 360 1.03 16.45 -12.69
N ALA A 361 1.31 17.19 -13.78
CA ALA A 361 0.75 18.51 -13.99
C ALA A 361 -0.78 18.46 -14.05
N PHE A 362 -1.34 17.48 -14.77
CA PHE A 362 -2.79 17.27 -14.82
C PHE A 362 -3.40 17.08 -13.42
N TRP A 363 -2.79 16.25 -12.57
CA TRP A 363 -3.29 16.02 -11.21
C TRP A 363 -3.05 17.21 -10.28
N THR A 364 -1.96 17.94 -10.45
CA THR A 364 -1.67 19.16 -9.69
C THR A 364 -2.73 20.23 -9.95
N GLU A 365 -3.14 20.40 -11.20
CA GLU A 365 -4.13 21.40 -11.60
C GLU A 365 -5.58 20.93 -11.32
N ASN A 366 -5.87 19.65 -11.54
CA ASN A 366 -7.23 19.12 -11.58
C ASN A 366 -7.56 18.14 -10.43
N ARG A 367 -6.72 18.07 -9.39
CA ARG A 367 -6.76 17.09 -8.28
C ARG A 367 -6.40 15.67 -8.72
N PHE A 368 -5.98 14.85 -7.76
CA PHE A 368 -5.81 13.41 -7.99
C PHE A 368 -7.13 12.80 -8.42
N GLN A 369 -7.17 12.18 -9.58
CA GLN A 369 -8.38 11.60 -10.14
C GLN A 369 -8.08 10.47 -11.13
N ALA A 370 -8.92 9.43 -11.13
CA ALA A 370 -8.95 8.39 -12.14
C ALA A 370 -10.33 7.75 -12.14
N TYR A 371 -10.92 7.54 -13.30
CA TYR A 371 -12.21 6.86 -13.42
C TYR A 371 -12.14 5.45 -12.83
N GLN A 372 -12.91 5.21 -11.78
CA GLN A 372 -12.90 3.96 -11.01
C GLN A 372 -11.50 3.57 -10.42
N GLY A 373 -10.56 4.52 -10.39
CA GLY A 373 -9.18 4.28 -10.00
C GLY A 373 -8.35 3.52 -11.05
N VAL A 374 -8.80 3.54 -12.33
CA VAL A 374 -8.20 2.73 -13.40
C VAL A 374 -7.69 3.57 -14.56
N SER A 375 -8.42 4.59 -15.01
CA SER A 375 -8.07 5.34 -16.22
C SER A 375 -8.18 6.85 -16.02
N VAL A 376 -7.32 7.60 -16.69
CA VAL A 376 -7.28 9.08 -16.65
C VAL A 376 -7.53 9.61 -18.08
N PRO A 377 -8.39 10.62 -18.27
CA PRO A 377 -8.61 11.21 -19.59
C PRO A 377 -7.37 11.93 -20.11
N GLY A 378 -7.09 11.83 -21.39
CA GLY A 378 -5.86 12.33 -22.03
C GLY A 378 -4.69 11.34 -21.99
N PHE A 379 -4.91 10.14 -21.45
CA PHE A 379 -3.91 9.06 -21.39
C PHE A 379 -4.50 7.80 -22.03
N PRO A 380 -4.62 7.77 -23.37
CA PRO A 380 -5.18 6.63 -24.07
C PRO A 380 -4.36 5.37 -23.82
N ASN A 381 -5.02 4.21 -23.79
CA ASN A 381 -4.39 2.90 -23.58
C ASN A 381 -3.61 2.74 -22.25
N MET A 382 -3.73 3.70 -21.33
CA MET A 382 -3.12 3.63 -20.00
C MET A 382 -4.15 3.22 -18.96
N PHE A 383 -3.81 2.21 -18.20
CA PHE A 383 -4.58 1.73 -17.07
C PHE A 383 -3.72 1.67 -15.81
N MET A 384 -4.36 1.72 -14.64
CA MET A 384 -3.70 1.69 -13.34
C MET A 384 -4.33 0.64 -12.44
N ILE A 385 -3.51 0.02 -11.59
CA ILE A 385 -3.97 -0.68 -10.40
C ILE A 385 -3.63 0.20 -9.20
N LEU A 386 -4.63 0.53 -8.38
CA LEU A 386 -4.52 1.45 -7.25
C LEU A 386 -4.43 2.93 -7.65
N GLY A 387 -5.03 3.31 -8.76
CA GLY A 387 -5.17 4.74 -9.09
C GLY A 387 -6.06 5.50 -8.08
N PRO A 388 -6.02 6.83 -8.13
CA PRO A 388 -6.81 7.70 -7.24
C PRO A 388 -8.30 7.33 -7.21
N TYR A 389 -8.89 7.34 -6.01
CA TYR A 389 -10.28 6.90 -5.75
C TYR A 389 -10.60 5.47 -6.21
N GLY A 390 -9.57 4.61 -6.32
CA GLY A 390 -9.73 3.19 -6.63
C GLY A 390 -9.84 2.30 -5.41
N TYR A 391 -9.19 2.67 -4.30
CA TYR A 391 -9.07 1.88 -3.09
C TYR A 391 -10.05 2.34 -1.99
N ASN A 392 -10.71 1.39 -1.35
CA ASN A 392 -11.67 1.65 -0.28
C ASN A 392 -11.20 1.14 1.11
N GLY A 393 -9.97 0.68 1.24
CA GLY A 393 -9.44 0.13 2.50
C GLY A 393 -9.68 -1.37 2.70
N ALA A 394 -10.37 -2.04 1.79
CA ALA A 394 -10.56 -3.48 1.82
C ALA A 394 -9.26 -4.25 1.51
N SER A 395 -9.36 -5.58 1.40
CA SER A 395 -8.25 -6.40 0.95
C SER A 395 -7.69 -5.92 -0.40
N TYR A 396 -6.38 -5.76 -0.45
CA TYR A 396 -5.66 -5.35 -1.65
C TYR A 396 -5.92 -6.29 -2.84
N PHE A 397 -6.05 -7.59 -2.58
CA PHE A 397 -6.36 -8.58 -3.60
C PHE A 397 -7.74 -8.39 -4.22
N THR A 398 -8.74 -8.00 -3.42
CA THR A 398 -10.08 -7.67 -3.94
C THR A 398 -10.02 -6.45 -4.87
N LEU A 399 -9.22 -5.44 -4.52
CA LEU A 399 -8.97 -4.29 -5.38
C LEU A 399 -8.34 -4.72 -6.71
N ILE A 400 -7.24 -5.49 -6.66
CA ILE A 400 -6.52 -5.96 -7.84
C ILE A 400 -7.46 -6.74 -8.78
N GLU A 401 -8.22 -7.69 -8.23
CA GLU A 401 -9.16 -8.51 -9.00
C GLU A 401 -10.24 -7.66 -9.70
N ASN A 402 -10.76 -6.64 -9.01
CA ASN A 402 -11.79 -5.77 -9.56
C ASN A 402 -11.26 -4.84 -10.65
N GLN A 403 -10.10 -4.23 -10.43
CA GLN A 403 -9.49 -3.32 -11.41
C GLN A 403 -8.95 -4.10 -12.61
N SER A 404 -8.37 -5.27 -12.41
CA SER A 404 -7.98 -6.16 -13.52
C SER A 404 -9.18 -6.59 -14.36
N ARG A 405 -10.34 -6.88 -13.74
CA ARG A 405 -11.59 -7.16 -14.47
C ARG A 405 -12.05 -5.96 -15.30
N HIS A 406 -11.93 -4.75 -14.75
CA HIS A 406 -12.25 -3.51 -15.46
C HIS A 406 -11.38 -3.38 -16.71
N ILE A 407 -10.06 -3.50 -16.57
CA ILE A 407 -9.09 -3.43 -17.67
C ILE A 407 -9.42 -4.47 -18.76
N VAL A 408 -9.60 -5.73 -18.37
CA VAL A 408 -9.95 -6.82 -19.30
C VAL A 408 -11.25 -6.53 -20.07
N ARG A 409 -12.25 -5.93 -19.43
CA ARG A 409 -13.49 -5.55 -20.14
C ARG A 409 -13.25 -4.50 -21.22
N CYS A 410 -12.44 -3.48 -20.94
CA CYS A 410 -12.04 -2.46 -21.92
C CYS A 410 -11.28 -3.07 -23.09
N LEU A 411 -10.25 -3.87 -22.80
CA LEU A 411 -9.42 -4.48 -23.85
C LEU A 411 -10.19 -5.50 -24.71
N LYS A 412 -11.07 -6.30 -24.11
CA LYS A 412 -11.97 -7.19 -24.89
C LYS A 412 -12.88 -6.40 -25.83
N ARG A 413 -13.42 -5.27 -25.34
CA ARG A 413 -14.27 -4.43 -26.19
C ARG A 413 -13.49 -3.81 -27.34
N ALA A 414 -12.28 -3.29 -27.09
CA ALA A 414 -11.39 -2.78 -28.13
C ALA A 414 -11.12 -3.85 -29.19
N ARG A 415 -10.74 -5.07 -28.78
CA ARG A 415 -10.50 -6.20 -29.68
C ARG A 415 -11.74 -6.55 -30.53
N GLN A 416 -12.93 -6.55 -29.94
CA GLN A 416 -14.20 -6.80 -30.66
C GLN A 416 -14.50 -5.74 -31.71
N LEU A 417 -14.11 -4.50 -31.48
CA LEU A 417 -14.32 -3.37 -32.39
C LEU A 417 -13.17 -3.19 -33.39
N GLY A 418 -12.07 -3.93 -33.26
CA GLY A 418 -10.85 -3.68 -34.04
C GLY A 418 -10.17 -2.37 -33.68
N ALA A 419 -10.48 -1.80 -32.50
CA ALA A 419 -9.95 -0.52 -32.06
C ALA A 419 -8.53 -0.69 -31.49
N THR A 420 -7.64 0.25 -31.84
CA THR A 420 -6.26 0.31 -31.32
C THR A 420 -6.12 1.27 -30.14
N ARG A 421 -7.11 2.18 -29.96
CA ARG A 421 -7.12 3.19 -28.92
C ARG A 421 -8.32 3.01 -27.99
N VAL A 422 -8.07 3.07 -26.69
CA VAL A 422 -9.08 3.04 -25.61
C VAL A 422 -8.83 4.20 -24.65
N GLU A 423 -9.77 5.08 -24.49
CA GLU A 423 -9.62 6.24 -23.62
C GLU A 423 -10.90 6.52 -22.86
N VAL A 424 -10.80 6.79 -21.55
CA VAL A 424 -11.94 7.21 -20.74
C VAL A 424 -12.37 8.62 -21.13
N THR A 425 -13.69 8.86 -21.22
CA THR A 425 -14.20 10.20 -21.50
C THR A 425 -14.02 11.13 -20.32
N ARG A 426 -13.83 12.41 -20.59
CA ARG A 426 -13.73 13.44 -19.53
C ARG A 426 -15.03 13.49 -18.71
N GLU A 427 -16.18 13.40 -19.36
CA GLU A 427 -17.51 13.40 -18.71
C GLU A 427 -17.65 12.27 -17.70
N ALA A 428 -17.23 11.05 -18.05
CA ALA A 428 -17.30 9.89 -17.17
C ALA A 428 -16.37 10.05 -15.96
N ASN A 429 -15.14 10.53 -16.20
CA ASN A 429 -14.17 10.77 -15.16
C ASN A 429 -14.64 11.86 -14.19
N ASP A 430 -15.08 13.02 -14.71
CA ASP A 430 -15.55 14.14 -13.90
C ASP A 430 -16.81 13.79 -13.11
N GLY A 431 -17.71 13.02 -13.72
CA GLY A 431 -18.90 12.49 -13.06
C GLY A 431 -18.54 11.59 -11.89
N TYR A 432 -17.54 10.73 -12.07
CA TYR A 432 -17.03 9.86 -11.01
C TYR A 432 -16.35 10.66 -9.90
N LEU A 433 -15.48 11.63 -10.23
CA LEU A 433 -14.83 12.49 -9.25
C LEU A 433 -15.85 13.26 -8.42
N ARG A 434 -16.83 13.93 -9.07
CA ARG A 434 -17.93 14.63 -8.35
C ARG A 434 -18.67 13.71 -7.39
N GLN A 435 -18.93 12.47 -7.80
CA GLN A 435 -19.58 11.47 -6.93
C GLN A 435 -18.72 11.15 -5.71
N MET A 436 -17.41 10.94 -5.87
CA MET A 436 -16.50 10.63 -4.75
C MET A 436 -16.37 11.81 -3.80
N LEU A 437 -16.17 13.04 -4.32
CA LEU A 437 -16.11 14.25 -3.51
C LEU A 437 -17.44 14.53 -2.78
N GLY A 438 -18.56 14.30 -3.42
CA GLY A 438 -19.89 14.44 -2.80
C GLY A 438 -20.13 13.49 -1.62
N ARG A 439 -19.40 12.37 -1.54
CA ARG A 439 -19.49 11.39 -0.44
C ARG A 439 -18.48 11.63 0.69
N ARG A 440 -17.52 12.55 0.53
CA ARG A 440 -16.44 12.75 1.51
C ARG A 440 -16.94 13.08 2.91
N HIS A 441 -18.09 13.79 3.04
CA HIS A 441 -18.69 14.12 4.33
C HIS A 441 -19.06 12.90 5.19
N ARG A 442 -19.18 11.70 4.58
CA ARG A 442 -19.44 10.43 5.26
C ARG A 442 -18.17 9.78 5.80
N GLN A 443 -17.01 10.17 5.25
CA GLN A 443 -15.73 9.55 5.60
C GLN A 443 -15.19 10.09 6.92
N VAL A 444 -14.62 9.20 7.71
CA VAL A 444 -13.98 9.56 8.99
C VAL A 444 -12.90 10.63 8.82
N PHE A 445 -12.21 10.67 7.68
CA PHE A 445 -11.12 11.58 7.39
C PHE A 445 -11.52 13.05 7.45
N PHE A 446 -12.76 13.38 7.12
CA PHE A 446 -13.31 14.74 7.09
C PHE A 446 -14.17 15.07 8.31
N ARG A 447 -14.10 14.24 9.36
CA ARG A 447 -14.87 14.39 10.60
C ARG A 447 -13.94 14.42 11.80
N GLY A 448 -14.34 15.14 12.84
CA GLY A 448 -13.63 15.16 14.11
C GLY A 448 -12.22 15.76 14.05
N SER A 449 -11.28 15.13 14.74
CA SER A 449 -9.94 15.64 15.00
C SER A 449 -8.86 15.16 14.01
N CYS A 450 -9.24 14.74 12.80
CA CYS A 450 -8.27 14.19 11.84
C CYS A 450 -7.20 15.21 11.37
N ALA A 451 -7.47 16.50 11.43
CA ALA A 451 -6.51 17.54 11.10
C ALA A 451 -5.21 17.46 11.93
N THR A 452 -5.29 16.99 13.19
CA THR A 452 -4.13 16.86 14.08
C THR A 452 -3.40 15.51 13.95
N ALA A 453 -3.88 14.63 13.07
CA ALA A 453 -3.36 13.28 12.96
C ALA A 453 -2.05 13.17 12.18
N ASN A 454 -1.61 14.18 11.43
CA ASN A 454 -0.50 14.08 10.46
C ASN A 454 -0.68 12.86 9.53
N SER A 455 -1.85 12.75 8.91
CA SER A 455 -2.19 11.59 8.11
C SER A 455 -1.61 11.68 6.70
N TYR A 456 -0.94 10.62 6.26
CA TYR A 456 -0.46 10.46 4.89
C TYR A 456 -1.59 10.11 3.89
N TYR A 457 -2.82 10.08 4.37
CA TYR A 457 -4.00 9.83 3.53
C TYR A 457 -4.44 11.04 2.73
N PHE A 458 -4.01 12.24 3.12
CA PHE A 458 -4.36 13.47 2.43
C PHE A 458 -3.33 13.83 1.35
N ASP A 459 -3.83 14.24 0.20
CA ASP A 459 -3.04 14.82 -0.88
C ASP A 459 -2.80 16.33 -0.66
N ALA A 460 -2.10 16.97 -1.59
CA ALA A 460 -1.81 18.40 -1.55
C ALA A 460 -3.06 19.31 -1.63
N HIS A 461 -4.19 18.78 -2.13
CA HIS A 461 -5.47 19.48 -2.20
C HIS A 461 -6.32 19.32 -0.93
N GLY A 462 -5.84 18.58 0.07
CA GLY A 462 -6.58 18.26 1.28
C GLY A 462 -7.68 17.22 1.06
N ASP A 463 -7.64 16.46 -0.03
CA ASP A 463 -8.52 15.33 -0.26
C ASP A 463 -7.86 14.03 0.22
N ALA A 464 -8.70 13.06 0.60
CA ALA A 464 -8.28 11.70 0.84
C ALA A 464 -8.77 10.86 -0.35
N PRO A 465 -7.92 10.53 -1.35
CA PRO A 465 -8.34 9.94 -2.61
C PRO A 465 -8.71 8.46 -2.48
N PHE A 466 -9.50 8.15 -1.45
CA PHE A 466 -10.12 6.83 -1.24
C PHE A 466 -11.49 6.76 -1.87
N ARG A 467 -11.84 5.59 -2.37
CA ARG A 467 -13.16 5.29 -2.88
C ARG A 467 -14.16 5.18 -1.73
N ALA A 468 -15.03 6.18 -1.59
CA ALA A 468 -16.06 6.24 -0.56
C ALA A 468 -17.21 5.26 -0.87
N ALA A 469 -16.95 3.95 -0.75
CA ALA A 469 -17.87 2.88 -1.08
C ALA A 469 -17.55 1.58 -0.31
N SER A 470 -18.59 0.75 -0.07
CA SER A 470 -18.39 -0.61 0.42
C SER A 470 -17.71 -1.49 -0.64
N THR A 471 -17.08 -2.58 -0.21
CA THR A 471 -16.45 -3.54 -1.14
C THR A 471 -17.47 -4.14 -2.11
N PHE A 472 -18.70 -4.37 -1.66
CA PHE A 472 -19.76 -4.85 -2.51
C PHE A 472 -20.07 -3.86 -3.66
N GLU A 473 -20.23 -2.56 -3.35
CA GLU A 473 -20.43 -1.53 -4.38
C GLU A 473 -19.24 -1.46 -5.35
N VAL A 474 -18.02 -1.57 -4.83
CA VAL A 474 -16.80 -1.60 -5.67
C VAL A 474 -16.83 -2.76 -6.65
N MET A 475 -17.11 -3.97 -6.16
CA MET A 475 -17.19 -5.18 -6.98
C MET A 475 -18.28 -5.09 -8.06
N TRP A 476 -19.45 -4.63 -7.66
CA TRP A 476 -20.59 -4.49 -8.57
C TRP A 476 -20.32 -3.46 -9.68
N ARG A 477 -19.79 -2.29 -9.32
CA ARG A 477 -19.46 -1.23 -10.28
C ARG A 477 -18.34 -1.62 -11.23
N SER A 478 -17.28 -2.25 -10.73
CA SER A 478 -16.16 -2.70 -11.58
C SER A 478 -16.59 -3.78 -12.58
N ALA A 479 -17.62 -4.56 -12.24
CA ALA A 479 -18.15 -5.56 -13.14
C ALA A 479 -19.15 -5.01 -14.17
N ARG A 480 -19.80 -3.85 -13.90
CA ARG A 480 -20.97 -3.35 -14.65
C ARG A 480 -20.88 -1.87 -15.05
N PHE A 481 -19.69 -1.25 -14.98
CA PHE A 481 -19.57 0.12 -15.48
C PHE A 481 -19.98 0.19 -16.97
N PRO A 482 -20.59 1.30 -17.44
CA PRO A 482 -20.95 1.47 -18.84
C PRO A 482 -19.70 1.57 -19.71
N LEU A 483 -19.61 0.80 -20.80
CA LEU A 483 -18.47 0.86 -21.73
C LEU A 483 -18.49 2.14 -22.55
N GLU A 484 -19.60 2.84 -22.62
CA GLU A 484 -19.81 4.18 -23.19
C GLU A 484 -19.02 5.26 -22.42
N ALA A 485 -18.56 4.94 -21.17
CA ALA A 485 -17.61 5.76 -20.46
C ALA A 485 -16.22 5.82 -21.15
N TYR A 486 -16.01 4.97 -22.14
CA TYR A 486 -14.78 4.91 -22.93
C TYR A 486 -15.05 5.19 -24.41
N ARG A 487 -14.12 5.87 -25.04
CA ARG A 487 -14.01 5.97 -26.51
C ARG A 487 -13.10 4.85 -27.01
N PHE A 488 -13.52 4.21 -28.07
CA PHE A 488 -12.77 3.18 -28.79
C PHE A 488 -12.55 3.67 -30.22
N GLY A 489 -11.31 3.75 -30.67
CA GLY A 489 -10.94 4.28 -31.97
C GLY A 489 -9.64 3.69 -32.51
N SER A 490 -9.16 4.26 -33.60
CA SER A 490 -7.86 3.97 -34.19
C SER A 490 -7.20 5.28 -34.62
N ALA A 491 -5.86 5.30 -34.73
CA ALA A 491 -5.11 6.42 -35.27
C ALA A 491 -5.53 6.72 -36.71
#